data_b695e4c764f9ead343b855cd960291ab
#
_entry.id   b695e4c764f9ead343b855cd960291ab
#
_cell.length_a   1.000
_cell.length_b   1.000
_cell.length_c   1.000
_cell.angle_alpha   90.00
_cell.angle_beta   90.00
_cell.angle_gamma   90.00
#
_symmetry.space_group_name_H-M   'P 1'
#
loop_
_entity.id
_entity.type
_entity.pdbx_description
1 polymer ?
#
loop_
_entity_poly.entity_id
_entity_poly.type
_entity_poly.pdbx_seq_one_letter_code
_entity_poly.pdbx_strand_id
1 'polypeptide(L)'
;FLLLDVGLVFVGVLLFCTIAIAVLGLGPWGRVVLDGEDATPEFSNLTYFSMILSVGIAAGIAFFGPAESIIYLSEIPPGISPDASPAEIAPWGMSFALTHWGIVTSTTTAVFSVPIAFYCYRRGAPFRVSSAFYPVVKNRPVLSGTIDVLSIAALVLGISSSTMEVTRNFLAG
;
A
#
# COMPACT_ATOMS: atom_id res chain seq x y z
N PHE A 1 2.15 8.65 -25.63
CA PHE A 1 3.53 8.27 -25.27
C PHE A 1 3.77 8.54 -23.78
N LEU A 2 3.74 9.78 -23.29
CA LEU A 2 4.07 10.12 -21.88
C LEU A 2 3.28 9.32 -20.84
N LEU A 3 1.97 9.07 -21.04
CA LEU A 3 1.13 8.30 -20.11
C LEU A 3 1.50 6.81 -20.09
N LEU A 4 1.90 6.25 -21.23
CA LEU A 4 2.38 4.87 -21.32
C LEU A 4 3.74 4.73 -20.63
N ASP A 5 4.64 5.66 -20.83
CA ASP A 5 5.98 5.65 -20.22
C ASP A 5 5.87 5.77 -18.70
N VAL A 6 5.03 6.66 -18.18
CA VAL A 6 4.76 6.80 -16.74
C VAL A 6 4.10 5.54 -16.18
N GLY A 7 3.15 4.93 -16.92
CA GLY A 7 2.51 3.67 -16.53
C GLY A 7 3.50 2.52 -16.40
N LEU A 8 4.41 2.37 -17.36
CA LEU A 8 5.46 1.34 -17.32
C LEU A 8 6.42 1.52 -16.13
N VAL A 9 6.82 2.77 -15.86
CA VAL A 9 7.65 3.08 -14.68
C VAL A 9 6.92 2.71 -13.39
N PHE A 10 5.63 3.05 -13.29
CA PHE A 10 4.81 2.72 -12.12
C PHE A 10 4.72 1.21 -11.89
N VAL A 11 4.40 0.43 -12.93
CA VAL A 11 4.36 -1.04 -12.85
C VAL A 11 5.73 -1.61 -12.49
N GLY A 12 6.81 -1.07 -13.06
CA GLY A 12 8.17 -1.47 -12.74
C GLY A 12 8.52 -1.24 -11.25
N VAL A 13 8.11 -0.11 -10.69
CA VAL A 13 8.29 0.20 -9.27
C VAL A 13 7.48 -0.76 -8.39
N LEU A 14 6.23 -1.04 -8.74
CA LEU A 14 5.40 -2.00 -8.00
C LEU A 14 6.02 -3.40 -7.98
N LEU A 15 6.50 -3.86 -9.14
CA LEU A 15 7.16 -5.16 -9.27
C LEU A 15 8.45 -5.20 -8.46
N PHE A 16 9.27 -4.16 -8.53
CA PHE A 16 10.48 -4.03 -7.73
C PHE A 16 10.17 -4.09 -6.23
N CYS A 17 9.18 -3.35 -5.75
CA CYS A 17 8.75 -3.37 -4.36
C CYS A 17 8.31 -4.78 -3.92
N THR A 18 7.52 -5.45 -4.77
CA THR A 18 7.04 -6.81 -4.50
C THR A 18 8.20 -7.80 -4.37
N ILE A 19 9.15 -7.77 -5.31
CA ILE A 19 10.34 -8.63 -5.27
C ILE A 19 11.19 -8.31 -4.04
N ALA A 20 11.43 -7.03 -3.76
CA ALA A 20 12.24 -6.61 -2.61
C ALA A 20 11.65 -7.10 -1.28
N ILE A 21 10.34 -6.95 -1.07
CA ILE A 21 9.67 -7.43 0.14
C ILE A 21 9.65 -8.95 0.21
N ALA A 22 9.44 -9.65 -0.91
CA ALA A 22 9.51 -11.11 -0.95
C ALA A 22 10.93 -11.61 -0.58
N VAL A 23 11.97 -11.00 -1.13
CA VAL A 23 13.37 -11.34 -0.82
C VAL A 23 13.70 -11.05 0.66
N LEU A 24 13.23 -9.92 1.20
CA LEU A 24 13.43 -9.58 2.62
C LEU A 24 12.69 -10.55 3.54
N GLY A 25 11.42 -10.85 3.25
CA GLY A 25 10.58 -11.68 4.11
C GLY A 25 10.91 -13.17 4.05
N LEU A 26 11.18 -13.70 2.85
CA LEU A 26 11.52 -15.12 2.65
C LEU A 26 13.01 -15.42 2.84
N GLY A 27 13.85 -14.39 2.79
CA GLY A 27 15.29 -14.48 3.00
C GLY A 27 15.69 -14.56 4.49
N PRO A 28 17.01 -14.59 4.76
CA PRO A 28 17.52 -14.66 6.13
C PRO A 28 17.13 -13.45 6.99
N TRP A 29 16.83 -12.30 6.37
CA TRP A 29 16.40 -11.08 7.07
C TRP A 29 14.99 -11.17 7.65
N GLY A 30 14.12 -12.04 7.13
CA GLY A 30 12.79 -12.28 7.68
C GLY A 30 12.77 -12.88 9.10
N ARG A 31 13.93 -13.35 9.56
CA ARG A 31 14.10 -13.88 10.94
C ARG A 31 14.62 -12.85 11.94
N VAL A 32 14.86 -11.62 11.49
CA VAL A 32 15.39 -10.57 12.37
C VAL A 32 14.29 -10.12 13.35
N VAL A 33 14.55 -10.33 14.64
CA VAL A 33 13.69 -9.83 15.71
C VAL A 33 14.01 -8.34 15.93
N LEU A 34 13.01 -7.48 15.79
CA LEU A 34 13.21 -6.02 15.76
C LEU A 34 13.65 -5.44 17.10
N ASP A 35 13.08 -5.90 18.20
CA ASP A 35 13.32 -5.34 19.55
C ASP A 35 14.37 -6.15 20.37
N GLY A 36 15.25 -6.87 19.69
CA GLY A 36 16.27 -7.69 20.34
C GLY A 36 15.94 -9.20 20.31
N GLU A 37 16.96 -10.03 20.57
CA GLU A 37 16.83 -11.49 20.44
C GLU A 37 15.85 -12.11 21.46
N ASP A 38 15.72 -11.50 22.63
CA ASP A 38 14.85 -11.95 23.71
C ASP A 38 13.45 -11.26 23.71
N ALA A 39 13.15 -10.48 22.68
CA ALA A 39 11.87 -9.78 22.61
C ALA A 39 10.70 -10.76 22.44
N THR A 40 9.66 -10.57 23.24
CA THR A 40 8.42 -11.32 23.16
C THR A 40 7.36 -10.50 22.43
N PRO A 41 6.48 -11.13 21.62
CA PRO A 41 5.40 -10.42 20.96
C PRO A 41 4.49 -9.70 21.97
N GLU A 42 4.24 -8.41 21.74
CA GLU A 42 3.34 -7.61 22.59
C GLU A 42 1.88 -8.06 22.46
N PHE A 43 1.50 -8.54 21.28
CA PHE A 43 0.13 -8.96 20.98
C PHE A 43 0.06 -10.46 20.70
N SER A 44 -1.05 -11.08 21.04
CA SER A 44 -1.33 -12.45 20.62
C SER A 44 -1.46 -12.53 19.09
N ASN A 45 -1.21 -13.71 18.51
CA ASN A 45 -1.33 -13.91 17.07
C ASN A 45 -2.73 -13.54 16.54
N LEU A 46 -3.77 -13.82 17.31
CA LEU A 46 -5.15 -13.47 16.94
C LEU A 46 -5.37 -11.96 16.96
N THR A 47 -4.87 -11.27 17.99
CA THR A 47 -4.95 -9.81 18.09
C THR A 47 -4.19 -9.15 16.93
N TYR A 48 -2.97 -9.59 16.66
CA TYR A 48 -2.16 -9.10 15.56
C TYR A 48 -2.84 -9.30 14.20
N PHE A 49 -3.37 -10.51 13.96
CA PHE A 49 -4.12 -10.82 12.74
C PHE A 49 -5.35 -9.91 12.60
N SER A 50 -6.11 -9.74 13.68
CA SER A 50 -7.31 -8.88 13.69
C SER A 50 -6.98 -7.41 13.40
N MET A 51 -5.86 -6.90 13.92
CA MET A 51 -5.39 -5.53 13.64
C MET A 51 -5.05 -5.37 12.16
N ILE A 52 -4.28 -6.28 11.57
CA ILE A 52 -3.94 -6.23 10.14
C ILE A 52 -5.19 -6.36 9.28
N LEU A 53 -6.08 -7.28 9.63
CA LEU A 53 -7.33 -7.51 8.92
C LEU A 53 -8.22 -6.25 8.94
N SER A 54 -8.33 -5.59 10.08
CA SER A 54 -9.13 -4.37 10.22
C SER A 54 -8.61 -3.23 9.35
N VAL A 55 -7.30 -3.07 9.25
CA VAL A 55 -6.67 -2.05 8.39
C VAL A 55 -6.82 -2.42 6.91
N GLY A 56 -6.64 -3.69 6.55
CA GLY A 56 -6.66 -4.15 5.16
C GLY A 56 -8.05 -4.31 4.57
N ILE A 57 -9.04 -4.77 5.37
CA ILE A 57 -10.42 -5.01 4.92
C ILE A 57 -11.30 -3.76 5.02
N ALA A 58 -10.87 -2.70 5.70
CA ALA A 58 -11.63 -1.45 5.79
C ALA A 58 -12.36 -1.13 4.46
N ALA A 59 -12.98 -0.02 4.29
CA ALA A 59 -13.78 0.34 3.11
C ALA A 59 -13.15 -0.02 1.74
N GLY A 60 -11.83 -0.15 1.67
CA GLY A 60 -11.10 -0.52 0.46
C GLY A 60 -11.49 -1.89 -0.08
N ILE A 61 -11.03 -2.96 0.54
CA ILE A 61 -11.21 -4.32 0.00
C ILE A 61 -12.67 -4.77 0.06
N ALA A 62 -13.36 -4.47 1.18
CA ALA A 62 -14.74 -4.95 1.36
C ALA A 62 -15.75 -4.28 0.43
N PHE A 63 -15.53 -3.01 0.09
CA PHE A 63 -16.45 -2.25 -0.74
C PHE A 63 -15.91 -2.00 -2.15
N PHE A 64 -14.73 -1.38 -2.27
CA PHE A 64 -14.19 -0.99 -3.58
C PHE A 64 -13.69 -2.17 -4.41
N GLY A 65 -13.21 -3.25 -3.80
CA GLY A 65 -12.78 -4.43 -4.54
C GLY A 65 -13.89 -5.00 -5.44
N PRO A 66 -15.05 -5.38 -4.87
CA PRO A 66 -16.20 -5.81 -5.68
C PRO A 66 -16.80 -4.72 -6.56
N ALA A 67 -16.93 -3.49 -6.04
CA ALA A 67 -17.52 -2.39 -6.77
C ALA A 67 -16.72 -2.02 -8.02
N GLU A 68 -15.40 -1.99 -7.94
CA GLU A 68 -14.52 -1.70 -9.07
C GLU A 68 -14.69 -2.71 -10.20
N SER A 69 -14.82 -3.99 -9.89
CA SER A 69 -15.06 -5.03 -10.89
C SER A 69 -16.39 -4.82 -11.63
N ILE A 70 -17.41 -4.30 -10.94
CA ILE A 70 -18.72 -3.98 -11.53
C ILE A 70 -18.65 -2.69 -12.36
N ILE A 71 -17.92 -1.68 -11.89
CA ILE A 71 -17.74 -0.41 -12.61
C ILE A 71 -17.13 -0.66 -13.99
N TYR A 72 -16.14 -1.54 -14.10
CA TYR A 72 -15.53 -1.88 -15.38
C TYR A 72 -16.46 -2.59 -16.37
N LEU A 73 -17.58 -3.14 -15.93
CA LEU A 73 -18.60 -3.65 -16.85
C LEU A 73 -19.41 -2.53 -17.53
N SER A 74 -19.50 -1.36 -16.89
CA SER A 74 -20.19 -0.18 -17.42
C SER A 74 -19.23 0.86 -18.02
N GLU A 75 -18.05 0.97 -17.46
CA GLU A 75 -16.98 1.89 -17.90
C GLU A 75 -15.84 1.06 -18.49
N ILE A 76 -15.90 0.77 -19.80
CA ILE A 76 -14.94 -0.10 -20.46
C ILE A 76 -13.52 0.45 -20.32
N PRO A 77 -12.56 -0.33 -19.79
CA PRO A 77 -11.20 0.13 -19.59
C PRO A 77 -10.50 0.49 -20.92
N PRO A 78 -9.57 1.45 -20.90
CA PRO A 78 -8.77 1.77 -22.09
C PRO A 78 -8.04 0.54 -22.62
N GLY A 79 -8.08 0.33 -23.94
CA GLY A 79 -7.43 -0.80 -24.61
C GLY A 79 -8.34 -2.01 -24.85
N ILE A 80 -9.57 -1.99 -24.36
CA ILE A 80 -10.61 -2.97 -24.67
C ILE A 80 -11.54 -2.39 -25.72
N SER A 81 -12.06 -3.23 -26.63
CA SER A 81 -13.01 -2.80 -27.64
C SER A 81 -14.26 -2.19 -27.00
N PRO A 82 -14.77 -1.05 -27.48
CA PRO A 82 -16.02 -0.47 -26.99
C PRO A 82 -17.24 -1.41 -27.18
N ASP A 83 -17.16 -2.33 -28.13
CA ASP A 83 -18.22 -3.29 -28.44
C ASP A 83 -18.00 -4.66 -27.74
N ALA A 84 -17.03 -4.75 -26.81
CA ALA A 84 -16.74 -5.98 -26.10
C ALA A 84 -17.93 -6.41 -25.23
N SER A 85 -18.20 -7.70 -25.24
CA SER A 85 -19.26 -8.29 -24.43
C SER A 85 -18.88 -8.27 -22.92
N PRO A 86 -19.86 -8.29 -22.00
CA PRO A 86 -19.58 -8.40 -20.57
C PRO A 86 -18.67 -9.56 -20.19
N ALA A 87 -18.77 -10.69 -20.92
CA ALA A 87 -17.92 -11.87 -20.72
C ALA A 87 -16.45 -11.62 -21.09
N GLU A 88 -16.19 -10.76 -22.04
CA GLU A 88 -14.83 -10.35 -22.44
C GLU A 88 -14.26 -9.29 -21.50
N ILE A 89 -15.10 -8.40 -20.95
CA ILE A 89 -14.69 -7.32 -20.05
C ILE A 89 -14.44 -7.84 -18.63
N ALA A 90 -15.23 -8.79 -18.13
CA ALA A 90 -15.18 -9.26 -16.75
C ALA A 90 -13.78 -9.75 -16.28
N PRO A 91 -13.00 -10.52 -17.07
CA PRO A 91 -11.64 -10.90 -16.66
C PRO A 91 -10.69 -9.70 -16.48
N TRP A 92 -10.85 -8.67 -17.31
CA TRP A 92 -10.07 -7.43 -17.19
C TRP A 92 -10.45 -6.65 -15.94
N GLY A 93 -11.74 -6.47 -15.67
CA GLY A 93 -12.23 -5.82 -14.44
C GLY A 93 -11.72 -6.53 -13.19
N MET A 94 -11.76 -7.84 -13.15
CA MET A 94 -11.19 -8.63 -12.05
C MET A 94 -9.67 -8.44 -11.93
N SER A 95 -8.95 -8.41 -13.07
CA SER A 95 -7.49 -8.21 -13.07
C SER A 95 -7.11 -6.83 -12.52
N PHE A 96 -7.83 -5.77 -12.87
CA PHE A 96 -7.62 -4.43 -12.33
C PHE A 96 -7.92 -4.38 -10.82
N ALA A 97 -9.06 -4.92 -10.39
CA ALA A 97 -9.41 -4.97 -8.97
C ALA A 97 -8.34 -5.74 -8.15
N LEU A 98 -7.85 -6.87 -8.64
CA LEU A 98 -6.77 -7.64 -8.02
C LEU A 98 -5.43 -6.88 -8.02
N THR A 99 -5.17 -6.06 -9.02
CA THR A 99 -3.96 -5.22 -9.06
C THR A 99 -4.06 -4.09 -8.04
N HIS A 100 -5.20 -3.44 -7.92
CA HIS A 100 -5.40 -2.31 -7.00
C HIS A 100 -5.49 -2.75 -5.53
N TRP A 101 -6.15 -3.87 -5.25
CA TRP A 101 -6.44 -4.32 -3.88
C TRP A 101 -5.67 -5.57 -3.46
N GLY A 102 -4.85 -6.13 -4.34
CA GLY A 102 -4.10 -7.35 -4.10
C GLY A 102 -2.73 -7.13 -3.45
N ILE A 103 -1.95 -8.22 -3.46
CA ILE A 103 -0.63 -8.29 -2.82
C ILE A 103 0.33 -7.22 -3.36
N VAL A 104 0.28 -6.95 -4.66
CA VAL A 104 1.21 -6.03 -5.33
C VAL A 104 1.13 -4.62 -4.74
N THR A 105 -0.07 -4.08 -4.55
CA THR A 105 -0.26 -2.76 -3.94
C THR A 105 0.11 -2.75 -2.46
N SER A 106 -0.21 -3.83 -1.74
CA SER A 106 0.15 -3.98 -0.32
C SER A 106 1.66 -3.96 -0.08
N THR A 107 2.46 -4.44 -1.03
CA THR A 107 3.93 -4.43 -0.91
C THR A 107 4.53 -3.04 -0.94
N THR A 108 3.88 -2.06 -1.56
CA THR A 108 4.35 -0.66 -1.53
C THR A 108 4.33 -0.08 -0.11
N THR A 109 3.30 -0.40 0.67
CA THR A 109 3.23 -0.03 2.09
C THR A 109 4.33 -0.73 2.89
N ALA A 110 4.57 -2.02 2.63
CA ALA A 110 5.58 -2.80 3.33
C ALA A 110 7.01 -2.28 3.07
N VAL A 111 7.32 -1.79 1.86
CA VAL A 111 8.63 -1.22 1.51
C VAL A 111 9.00 -0.04 2.41
N PHE A 112 8.04 0.75 2.85
CA PHE A 112 8.28 1.85 3.80
C PHE A 112 8.20 1.40 5.25
N SER A 113 7.25 0.53 5.58
CA SER A 113 7.03 0.08 6.96
C SER A 113 8.20 -0.73 7.51
N VAL A 114 8.79 -1.61 6.71
CA VAL A 114 9.92 -2.46 7.15
C VAL A 114 11.14 -1.63 7.57
N PRO A 115 11.67 -0.70 6.76
CA PRO A 115 12.81 0.12 7.19
C PRO A 115 12.44 1.07 8.34
N ILE A 116 11.23 1.63 8.39
CA ILE A 116 10.79 2.44 9.54
C ILE A 116 10.90 1.61 10.80
N ALA A 117 10.28 0.43 10.83
CA ALA A 117 10.32 -0.45 11.99
C ALA A 117 11.77 -0.83 12.37
N PHE A 118 12.58 -1.22 11.40
CA PHE A 118 13.98 -1.56 11.65
C PHE A 118 14.77 -0.42 12.29
N TYR A 119 14.69 0.79 11.72
CA TYR A 119 15.44 1.92 12.26
C TYR A 119 14.89 2.44 13.60
N CYS A 120 13.57 2.38 13.81
CA CYS A 120 12.97 2.76 15.09
C CYS A 120 13.39 1.79 16.20
N TYR A 121 13.17 0.51 16.03
CA TYR A 121 13.42 -0.48 17.07
C TYR A 121 14.91 -0.84 17.25
N ARG A 122 15.68 -0.90 16.16
CA ARG A 122 17.11 -1.30 16.23
C ARG A 122 18.08 -0.14 16.35
N ARG A 123 17.68 1.07 15.97
CA ARG A 123 18.58 2.24 15.93
C ARG A 123 18.07 3.44 16.74
N GLY A 124 16.94 3.31 17.41
CA GLY A 124 16.33 4.39 18.18
C GLY A 124 15.92 5.60 17.35
N ALA A 125 15.66 5.42 16.05
CA ALA A 125 15.18 6.50 15.21
C ALA A 125 13.75 6.90 15.64
N PRO A 126 13.35 8.16 15.46
CA PRO A 126 12.00 8.59 15.78
C PRO A 126 10.97 7.90 14.87
N PHE A 127 9.78 7.59 15.41
CA PHE A 127 8.72 6.90 14.66
C PHE A 127 8.01 7.86 13.70
N ARG A 128 8.57 7.98 12.49
CA ARG A 128 8.08 8.86 11.42
C ARG A 128 8.53 8.38 10.04
N VAL A 129 7.91 8.88 8.97
CA VAL A 129 8.16 8.41 7.60
C VAL A 129 9.59 8.63 7.15
N SER A 130 10.20 9.76 7.53
CA SER A 130 11.60 10.04 7.21
C SER A 130 12.58 8.99 7.77
N SER A 131 12.18 8.24 8.79
CA SER A 131 13.01 7.17 9.36
C SER A 131 13.20 5.99 8.41
N ALA A 132 12.36 5.81 7.38
CA ALA A 132 12.65 4.87 6.30
C ALA A 132 13.98 5.17 5.60
N PHE A 133 14.36 6.44 5.57
CA PHE A 133 15.58 6.95 4.95
C PHE A 133 16.65 7.33 5.98
N TYR A 134 16.60 6.77 7.18
CA TYR A 134 17.45 7.15 8.31
C TYR A 134 18.94 7.32 7.99
N PRO A 135 19.62 6.45 7.23
CA PRO A 135 21.02 6.61 6.89
C PRO A 135 21.33 7.90 6.13
N VAL A 136 20.38 8.39 5.35
CA VAL A 136 20.52 9.58 4.50
C VAL A 136 20.12 10.85 5.25
N VAL A 137 19.07 10.77 6.09
CA VAL A 137 18.42 11.95 6.67
C VAL A 137 18.84 12.26 8.11
N LYS A 138 19.48 11.34 8.82
CA LYS A 138 19.82 11.48 10.25
C LYS A 138 20.57 12.77 10.60
N ASN A 139 21.42 13.27 9.68
CA ASN A 139 22.20 14.49 9.84
C ASN A 139 21.66 15.66 8.99
N ARG A 140 20.44 15.55 8.46
CA ARG A 140 19.84 16.55 7.57
C ARG A 140 18.43 16.92 8.04
N PRO A 141 18.29 17.71 9.10
CA PRO A 141 17.00 17.98 9.75
C PRO A 141 15.98 18.63 8.80
N VAL A 142 16.42 19.49 7.90
CA VAL A 142 15.53 20.12 6.91
C VAL A 142 14.96 19.06 5.95
N LEU A 143 15.80 18.18 5.40
CA LEU A 143 15.35 17.12 4.51
C LEU A 143 14.40 16.14 5.23
N SER A 144 14.74 15.73 6.44
CA SER A 144 13.88 14.90 7.28
C SER A 144 12.53 15.56 7.53
N GLY A 145 12.53 16.83 7.95
CA GLY A 145 11.30 17.58 8.19
C GLY A 145 10.44 17.77 6.94
N THR A 146 11.07 18.02 5.79
CA THR A 146 10.34 18.14 4.51
C THR A 146 9.64 16.82 4.14
N ILE A 147 10.32 15.69 4.27
CA ILE A 147 9.73 14.37 4.01
C ILE A 147 8.53 14.14 4.94
N ASP A 148 8.68 14.42 6.23
CA ASP A 148 7.62 14.21 7.20
C ASP A 148 6.40 15.10 6.94
N VAL A 149 6.61 16.39 6.65
CA VAL A 149 5.53 17.33 6.32
C VAL A 149 4.79 16.91 5.04
N LEU A 150 5.51 16.55 3.98
CA LEU A 150 4.89 16.08 2.74
C LEU A 150 4.12 14.78 2.96
N SER A 151 4.65 13.87 3.78
CA SER A 151 3.97 12.61 4.11
C SER A 151 2.69 12.84 4.90
N ILE A 152 2.69 13.76 5.87
CA ILE A 152 1.50 14.13 6.63
C ILE A 152 0.47 14.78 5.72
N ALA A 153 0.89 15.70 4.86
CA ALA A 153 -0.02 16.33 3.90
C ALA A 153 -0.67 15.30 2.95
N ALA A 154 0.13 14.38 2.41
CA ALA A 154 -0.38 13.29 1.57
C ALA A 154 -1.35 12.38 2.33
N LEU A 155 -1.05 12.04 3.59
CA LEU A 155 -1.92 11.24 4.45
C LEU A 155 -3.26 11.93 4.71
N VAL A 156 -3.24 13.22 5.05
CA VAL A 156 -4.46 14.01 5.29
C VAL A 156 -5.32 14.05 4.04
N LEU A 157 -4.73 14.31 2.87
CA LEU A 157 -5.46 14.34 1.59
C LEU A 157 -6.03 12.94 1.25
N GLY A 158 -5.26 11.88 1.44
CA GLY A 158 -5.71 10.51 1.20
C GLY A 158 -6.87 10.09 2.11
N ILE A 159 -6.78 10.35 3.41
CA ILE A 159 -7.86 10.06 4.35
C ILE A 159 -9.11 10.89 4.03
N SER A 160 -8.95 12.16 3.71
CA SER A 160 -10.07 13.05 3.37
C SER A 160 -10.82 12.56 2.13
N SER A 161 -10.11 12.16 1.08
CA SER A 161 -10.72 11.61 -0.13
C SER A 161 -11.48 10.31 0.13
N SER A 162 -10.86 9.37 0.87
CA SER A 162 -11.50 8.11 1.24
C SER A 162 -12.74 8.31 2.10
N THR A 163 -12.67 9.23 3.06
CA THR A 163 -13.82 9.57 3.93
C THR A 163 -14.96 10.18 3.13
N MET A 164 -14.65 11.07 2.18
CA MET A 164 -15.65 11.66 1.29
C MET A 164 -16.36 10.58 0.47
N GLU A 165 -15.61 9.65 -0.11
CA GLU A 165 -16.15 8.55 -0.91
C GLU A 165 -17.09 7.65 -0.10
N VAL A 166 -16.65 7.23 1.09
CA VAL A 166 -17.48 6.42 2.01
C VAL A 166 -18.76 7.18 2.39
N THR A 167 -18.65 8.49 2.70
CA THR A 167 -19.79 9.31 3.06
C THR A 167 -20.79 9.44 1.90
N ARG A 168 -20.30 9.70 0.69
CA ARG A 168 -21.16 9.77 -0.51
C ARG A 168 -21.91 8.46 -0.73
N ASN A 169 -21.25 7.33 -0.64
CA ASN A 169 -21.86 6.03 -0.81
C ASN A 169 -22.90 5.73 0.28
N PHE A 170 -22.63 6.14 1.51
CA PHE A 170 -23.58 5.98 2.62
C PHE A 170 -24.83 6.85 2.46
N LEU A 171 -24.71 8.03 1.84
CA LEU A 171 -25.84 8.92 1.57
C LEU A 171 -26.64 8.53 0.31
N ALA A 172 -26.04 7.77 -0.59
CA ALA A 172 -26.67 7.35 -1.85
C ALA A 172 -27.44 6.03 -1.72
N GLY A 173 -27.22 5.23 -0.68
CA GLY A 173 -27.80 3.91 -0.49
C GLY A 173 -28.74 3.69 0.58
#